data_75ebf7e09ff4e9ea4d2a88511f7b04f7
#
_entry.id   75ebf7e09ff4e9ea4d2a88511f7b04f7
#
_cell.length_a   1.000
_cell.length_b   1.000
_cell.length_c   1.000
_cell.angle_alpha   90.00
_cell.angle_beta   90.00
_cell.angle_gamma   90.00
#
_symmetry.space_group_name_H-M   'P 1'
#
loop_
_entity.id
_entity.type
_entity.pdbx_description
1 polymer ?
#
loop_
_entity_poly.entity_id
_entity_poly.type
_entity_poly.pdbx_seq_one_letter_code
_entity_poly.pdbx_strand_id
1 'polypeptide(L)'
;MIAHGLALQPGRTAAIGRLGKTPVVALPGWPDHALAAWFALVRPLVDRLSARQPHRQVTLPLGRKIASSVGIAEIALLVEEHQAWLPLAIGEWPLRAIARADAWLIIPASIEGFAAGSPVDAYLMRQ
;
A
#
# COMPACT_ATOMS: atom_id res chain seq x y z
N MET A 1 -6.89 -7.99 -21.39
CA MET A 1 -6.81 -7.81 -19.93
C MET A 1 -5.75 -8.73 -19.37
N ILE A 2 -4.86 -8.20 -18.52
CA ILE A 2 -3.77 -8.99 -17.93
C ILE A 2 -4.23 -9.62 -16.61
N ALA A 3 -4.89 -8.84 -15.75
CA ALA A 3 -5.41 -9.31 -14.47
C ALA A 3 -6.63 -8.51 -14.07
N HIS A 4 -7.61 -9.18 -13.46
CA HIS A 4 -8.79 -8.55 -12.87
C HIS A 4 -9.00 -9.16 -11.50
N GLY A 5 -8.99 -8.31 -10.49
CA GLY A 5 -8.96 -8.74 -9.11
C GLY A 5 -7.55 -9.08 -8.66
N LEU A 6 -7.20 -8.61 -7.49
CA LEU A 6 -5.89 -8.80 -6.91
C LEU A 6 -6.02 -9.40 -5.52
N ALA A 7 -5.05 -10.21 -5.12
CA ALA A 7 -4.96 -10.70 -3.75
C ALA A 7 -4.37 -9.61 -2.85
N LEU A 8 -5.02 -8.45 -2.86
CA LEU A 8 -4.58 -7.23 -2.18
C LEU A 8 -5.75 -6.57 -1.48
N GLN A 9 -5.60 -6.20 -0.22
CA GLN A 9 -6.63 -5.53 0.56
C GLN A 9 -6.05 -4.26 1.22
N PRO A 10 -6.55 -3.05 0.93
CA PRO A 10 -7.58 -2.77 -0.08
C PRO A 10 -7.07 -2.91 -1.51
N GLY A 11 -7.98 -2.95 -2.49
CA GLY A 11 -7.60 -2.98 -3.91
C GLY A 11 -8.02 -4.25 -4.66
N ARG A 12 -8.84 -5.12 -4.06
CA ARG A 12 -9.20 -6.43 -4.61
C ARG A 12 -9.82 -6.38 -5.99
N THR A 13 -10.55 -5.32 -6.30
CA THR A 13 -11.29 -5.20 -7.57
C THR A 13 -10.53 -4.42 -8.63
N ALA A 14 -9.29 -4.03 -8.39
CA ALA A 14 -8.48 -3.38 -9.40
C ALA A 14 -8.22 -4.32 -10.58
N ALA A 15 -8.08 -3.75 -11.77
CA ALA A 15 -7.78 -4.52 -12.97
C ALA A 15 -6.61 -3.86 -13.71
N ILE A 16 -5.79 -4.68 -14.35
CA ILE A 16 -4.67 -4.21 -15.15
C ILE A 16 -4.72 -4.88 -16.52
N GLY A 17 -4.43 -4.12 -17.55
CA GLY A 17 -4.42 -4.60 -18.91
C GLY A 17 -3.61 -3.70 -19.80
N ARG A 18 -3.75 -3.86 -21.12
CA ARG A 18 -3.12 -2.96 -22.08
C ARG A 18 -3.92 -2.91 -23.38
N LEU A 19 -3.83 -1.77 -24.05
CA LEU A 19 -4.32 -1.56 -25.40
C LEU A 19 -3.10 -1.31 -26.30
N GLY A 20 -2.73 -2.31 -27.10
CA GLY A 20 -1.48 -2.25 -27.84
C GLY A 20 -0.31 -2.21 -26.88
N LYS A 21 0.47 -1.11 -26.91
CA LYS A 21 1.59 -0.88 -25.99
C LYS A 21 1.22 0.00 -24.80
N THR A 22 -0.02 0.48 -24.71
CA THR A 22 -0.46 1.39 -23.65
C THR A 22 -0.97 0.60 -22.46
N PRO A 23 -0.36 0.73 -21.27
CA PRO A 23 -0.88 0.09 -20.07
C PRO A 23 -2.17 0.77 -19.62
N VAL A 24 -3.11 -0.02 -19.13
CA VAL A 24 -4.41 0.45 -18.64
C VAL A 24 -4.65 -0.14 -17.26
N VAL A 25 -5.00 0.70 -16.30
CA VAL A 25 -5.36 0.26 -14.95
C VAL A 25 -6.76 0.77 -14.64
N ALA A 26 -7.64 -0.15 -14.24
CA ALA A 26 -8.97 0.21 -13.75
C ALA A 26 -8.94 0.26 -12.23
N LEU A 27 -9.30 1.39 -11.66
CA LEU A 27 -9.31 1.59 -10.21
C LEU A 27 -10.66 1.19 -9.61
N PRO A 28 -10.66 0.61 -8.40
CA PRO A 28 -11.91 0.34 -7.68
C PRO A 28 -12.71 1.61 -7.40
N GLY A 29 -14.03 1.46 -7.22
CA GLY A 29 -14.90 2.60 -6.97
C GLY A 29 -14.85 3.15 -5.54
N TRP A 30 -14.45 2.34 -4.56
CA TRP A 30 -14.31 2.78 -3.18
C TRP A 30 -13.05 3.62 -3.00
N PRO A 31 -13.10 4.76 -2.27
CA PRO A 31 -11.95 5.66 -2.17
C PRO A 31 -10.68 5.01 -1.60
N ASP A 32 -10.79 4.20 -0.56
CA ASP A 32 -9.64 3.53 0.03
C ASP A 32 -9.05 2.49 -0.92
N HIS A 33 -9.89 1.72 -1.60
CA HIS A 33 -9.43 0.73 -2.58
C HIS A 33 -8.79 1.39 -3.79
N ALA A 34 -9.35 2.50 -4.26
CA ALA A 34 -8.77 3.27 -5.37
C ALA A 34 -7.40 3.84 -5.00
N LEU A 35 -7.27 4.38 -3.80
CA LEU A 35 -6.01 4.95 -3.33
C LEU A 35 -4.95 3.85 -3.12
N ALA A 36 -5.33 2.70 -2.58
CA ALA A 36 -4.43 1.56 -2.43
C ALA A 36 -3.93 1.07 -3.78
N ALA A 37 -4.82 0.94 -4.77
CA ALA A 37 -4.43 0.55 -6.12
C ALA A 37 -3.51 1.59 -6.76
N TRP A 38 -3.75 2.87 -6.52
CA TRP A 38 -2.86 3.94 -6.96
C TRP A 38 -1.45 3.74 -6.42
N PHE A 39 -1.30 3.57 -5.11
CA PHE A 39 0.03 3.40 -4.49
C PHE A 39 0.73 2.12 -4.94
N ALA A 40 0.01 1.00 -5.00
CA ALA A 40 0.61 -0.30 -5.26
C ALA A 40 0.88 -0.57 -6.74
N LEU A 41 0.03 -0.05 -7.63
CA LEU A 41 0.09 -0.36 -9.06
C LEU A 41 0.42 0.84 -9.93
N VAL A 42 -0.34 1.93 -9.79
CA VAL A 42 -0.28 3.03 -10.76
C VAL A 42 0.97 3.87 -10.57
N ARG A 43 1.28 4.23 -9.33
CA ARG A 43 2.41 5.11 -9.03
C ARG A 43 3.75 4.51 -9.43
N PRO A 44 4.05 3.23 -9.12
CA PRO A 44 5.28 2.61 -9.62
C PRO A 44 5.35 2.55 -11.14
N LEU A 45 4.21 2.32 -11.81
CA LEU A 45 4.16 2.28 -13.26
C LEU A 45 4.43 3.67 -13.87
N VAL A 46 3.82 4.72 -13.31
CA VAL A 46 4.06 6.10 -13.75
C VAL A 46 5.52 6.49 -13.53
N ASP A 47 6.10 6.12 -12.40
CA ASP A 47 7.50 6.40 -12.11
C ASP A 47 8.44 5.74 -13.12
N ARG A 48 8.16 4.48 -13.49
CA ARG A 48 8.95 3.78 -14.51
C ARG A 48 8.80 4.41 -15.88
N LEU A 49 7.58 4.73 -16.29
CA LEU A 49 7.32 5.31 -17.62
C LEU A 49 7.88 6.72 -17.76
N SER A 50 7.96 7.47 -16.67
CA SER A 50 8.49 8.84 -16.67
C SER A 50 9.96 8.91 -16.25
N ALA A 51 10.63 7.78 -16.05
CA ALA A 51 12.01 7.67 -15.61
C ALA A 51 12.29 8.40 -14.28
N ARG A 52 11.27 8.49 -13.40
CA ARG A 52 11.43 9.08 -12.08
C ARG A 52 12.06 8.09 -11.11
N GLN A 53 12.67 8.64 -10.07
CA GLN A 53 13.16 7.83 -8.97
C GLN A 53 11.99 7.17 -8.23
N PRO A 54 12.13 5.92 -7.75
CA PRO A 54 11.11 5.30 -6.91
C PRO A 54 10.83 6.13 -5.65
N HIS A 55 9.61 6.01 -5.12
CA HIS A 55 9.27 6.68 -3.87
C HIS A 55 10.13 6.18 -2.73
N ARG A 56 10.47 7.11 -1.86
CA ARG A 56 11.38 6.87 -0.75
C ARG A 56 10.75 5.96 0.30
N GLN A 57 11.51 4.96 0.73
CA GLN A 57 11.20 4.15 1.91
C GLN A 57 11.94 4.67 3.12
N VAL A 58 11.31 4.59 4.27
CA VAL A 58 11.92 4.91 5.55
C VAL A 58 11.75 3.73 6.48
N THR A 59 12.86 3.28 7.07
CA THR A 59 12.87 2.15 8.01
C THR A 59 12.79 2.66 9.43
N LEU A 60 11.74 2.29 10.15
CA LEU A 60 11.56 2.59 11.57
C LEU A 60 11.03 1.34 12.26
N PRO A 61 11.25 1.21 13.59
CA PRO A 61 10.62 0.13 14.33
C PRO A 61 9.11 0.33 14.45
N LEU A 62 8.37 -0.77 14.52
CA LEU A 62 6.94 -0.72 14.82
C LEU A 62 6.73 -0.41 16.29
N GLY A 63 5.91 0.58 16.58
CA GLY A 63 5.48 0.90 17.94
C GLY A 63 4.39 -0.02 18.46
N ARG A 64 3.73 -0.77 17.57
CA ARG A 64 2.64 -1.67 17.91
C ARG A 64 2.62 -2.84 16.92
N LYS A 65 2.27 -4.03 17.40
CA LYS A 65 2.13 -5.22 16.57
C LYS A 65 1.12 -4.99 15.44
N ILE A 66 1.44 -5.50 14.26
CA ILE A 66 0.52 -5.59 13.13
C ILE A 66 0.17 -7.06 12.91
N ALA A 67 -1.14 -7.37 12.90
CA ALA A 67 -1.63 -8.69 12.54
C ALA A 67 -2.29 -8.62 11.16
N SER A 68 -2.03 -9.62 10.33
CA SER A 68 -2.54 -9.67 8.97
C SER A 68 -2.98 -11.10 8.64
N SER A 69 -3.87 -11.22 7.66
CA SER A 69 -4.35 -12.53 7.20
C SER A 69 -3.40 -13.14 6.19
N VAL A 70 -3.13 -14.44 6.35
CA VAL A 70 -2.36 -15.19 5.37
C VAL A 70 -3.22 -15.44 4.13
N GLY A 71 -2.61 -15.39 2.95
CA GLY A 71 -3.27 -15.65 1.69
C GLY A 71 -3.68 -14.41 0.90
N ILE A 72 -3.67 -13.24 1.52
CA ILE A 72 -3.93 -11.96 0.85
C ILE A 72 -2.95 -10.93 1.38
N ALA A 73 -2.38 -10.14 0.48
CA ALA A 73 -1.55 -9.02 0.89
C ALA A 73 -2.44 -7.89 1.39
N GLU A 74 -2.09 -7.31 2.52
CA GLU A 74 -2.82 -6.18 3.08
C GLU A 74 -1.94 -4.94 3.09
N ILE A 75 -2.54 -3.77 2.87
CA ILE A 75 -1.82 -2.51 2.94
C ILE A 75 -2.20 -1.80 4.22
N ALA A 76 -1.20 -1.46 5.03
CA ALA A 76 -1.36 -0.72 6.26
C ALA A 76 -1.02 0.75 6.02
N LEU A 77 -1.79 1.64 6.64
CA LEU A 77 -1.44 3.05 6.75
C LEU A 77 -0.78 3.28 8.09
N LEU A 78 0.30 4.03 8.07
CA LEU A 78 1.14 4.26 9.24
C LEU A 78 1.30 5.75 9.50
N VAL A 79 1.49 6.10 10.76
CA VAL A 79 1.89 7.44 11.19
C VAL A 79 3.17 7.33 11.99
N GLU A 80 4.05 8.31 11.85
CA GLU A 80 5.27 8.37 12.66
C GLU A 80 4.97 9.07 13.99
N GLU A 81 5.29 8.39 15.10
CA GLU A 81 5.28 8.98 16.43
C GLU A 81 6.52 8.49 17.19
N HIS A 82 7.25 9.41 17.78
CA HIS A 82 8.44 9.09 18.59
C HIS A 82 9.44 8.20 17.86
N GLN A 83 9.67 8.47 16.57
CA GLN A 83 10.59 7.70 15.73
C GLN A 83 10.21 6.22 15.58
N ALA A 84 8.91 5.95 15.58
CA ALA A 84 8.35 4.62 15.35
C ALA A 84 7.15 4.72 14.42
N TRP A 85 6.89 3.65 13.69
CA TRP A 85 5.67 3.53 12.87
C TRP A 85 4.53 3.01 13.72
N LEU A 86 3.41 3.75 13.77
CA LEU A 86 2.18 3.29 14.41
C LEU A 86 1.14 3.01 13.34
N PRO A 87 0.51 1.81 13.36
CA PRO A 87 -0.55 1.50 12.40
C PRO A 87 -1.81 2.29 12.70
N LEU A 88 -2.38 2.90 11.66
CA LEU A 88 -3.65 3.61 11.73
C LEU A 88 -4.80 2.74 11.21
N ALA A 89 -4.54 1.98 10.14
CA ALA A 89 -5.55 1.15 9.50
C ALA A 89 -4.86 0.06 8.70
N ILE A 90 -5.48 -1.11 8.63
CA ILE A 90 -4.98 -2.27 7.88
C ILE A 90 -6.14 -2.86 7.09
N GLY A 91 -5.97 -2.97 5.76
CA GLY A 91 -6.96 -3.60 4.90
C GLY A 91 -8.19 -2.76 4.57
N GLU A 92 -8.61 -1.88 5.45
CA GLU A 92 -9.68 -0.91 5.24
C GLU A 92 -9.24 0.44 5.78
N TRP A 93 -9.44 1.50 5.01
CA TRP A 93 -8.91 2.81 5.37
C TRP A 93 -10.02 3.83 5.55
N PRO A 94 -10.41 4.16 6.80
CA PRO A 94 -11.30 5.30 7.03
C PRO A 94 -10.66 6.59 6.51
N LEU A 95 -11.49 7.53 6.06
CA LEU A 95 -10.99 8.80 5.52
C LEU A 95 -10.07 9.54 6.50
N ARG A 96 -10.39 9.49 7.79
CA ARG A 96 -9.54 10.12 8.82
C ARG A 96 -8.16 9.48 8.90
N ALA A 97 -8.05 8.18 8.68
CA ALA A 97 -6.76 7.50 8.65
C ALA A 97 -5.95 7.92 7.43
N ILE A 98 -6.60 8.03 6.26
CA ILE A 98 -5.95 8.53 5.04
C ILE A 98 -5.41 9.93 5.26
N ALA A 99 -6.19 10.79 5.91
CA ALA A 99 -5.79 12.19 6.17
C ALA A 99 -4.59 12.30 7.12
N ARG A 100 -4.48 11.38 8.08
CA ARG A 100 -3.40 11.40 9.09
C ARG A 100 -2.15 10.64 8.68
N ALA A 101 -2.26 9.71 7.74
CA ALA A 101 -1.17 8.81 7.43
C ALA A 101 0.05 9.53 6.86
N ASP A 102 1.23 9.11 7.28
CA ASP A 102 2.51 9.59 6.77
C ASP A 102 3.09 8.61 5.75
N ALA A 103 2.76 7.33 5.87
CA ALA A 103 3.36 6.27 5.08
C ALA A 103 2.42 5.07 4.92
N TRP A 104 2.77 4.19 4.01
CA TRP A 104 2.05 2.95 3.80
C TRP A 104 3.02 1.78 3.66
N LEU A 105 2.54 0.59 3.99
CA LEU A 105 3.33 -0.64 4.03
C LEU A 105 2.51 -1.79 3.45
N ILE A 106 3.13 -2.56 2.55
CA ILE A 106 2.51 -3.80 2.06
C ILE A 106 2.93 -4.94 2.99
N ILE A 107 1.95 -5.65 3.53
CA ILE A 107 2.17 -6.85 4.32
C ILE A 107 2.00 -8.04 3.38
N PRO A 108 3.07 -8.79 3.09
CA PRO A 108 2.99 -9.90 2.14
C PRO A 108 1.95 -10.95 2.55
N ALA A 109 1.34 -11.59 1.55
CA ALA A 109 0.33 -12.63 1.77
C ALA A 109 0.89 -13.87 2.50
N SER A 110 2.21 -14.04 2.50
CA SER A 110 2.88 -15.20 3.10
C SER A 110 3.15 -15.08 4.59
N ILE A 111 2.89 -13.93 5.20
CA ILE A 111 3.17 -13.70 6.63
C ILE A 111 1.93 -13.24 7.38
N GLU A 112 1.94 -13.40 8.69
CA GLU A 112 0.82 -13.05 9.56
C GLU A 112 0.93 -11.65 10.15
N GLY A 113 1.94 -10.90 9.77
CA GLY A 113 2.17 -9.54 10.25
C GLY A 113 3.58 -9.32 10.78
N PHE A 114 3.72 -8.34 11.65
CA PHE A 114 5.00 -7.96 12.24
C PHE A 114 4.86 -7.75 13.74
N ALA A 115 5.85 -8.20 14.49
CA ALA A 115 5.89 -7.98 15.94
C ALA A 115 6.20 -6.51 16.27
N ALA A 116 5.76 -6.04 17.42
CA ALA A 116 6.16 -4.72 17.93
C ALA A 116 7.68 -4.67 18.07
N GLY A 117 8.28 -3.55 17.70
CA GLY A 117 9.74 -3.38 17.71
C GLY A 117 10.44 -3.85 16.45
N SER A 118 9.77 -4.60 15.56
CA SER A 118 10.37 -5.02 14.30
C SER A 118 10.64 -3.82 13.39
N PRO A 119 11.81 -3.76 12.74
CA PRO A 119 12.07 -2.72 11.75
C PRO A 119 11.22 -2.99 10.50
N VAL A 120 10.53 -1.99 10.00
CA VAL A 120 9.75 -2.09 8.77
C VAL A 120 10.05 -0.92 7.85
N ASP A 121 10.07 -1.21 6.55
CA ASP A 121 10.31 -0.23 5.50
C ASP A 121 8.95 0.24 4.96
N ALA A 122 8.62 1.48 5.20
CA ALA A 122 7.38 2.05 4.72
C ALA A 122 7.63 3.11 3.64
N TYR A 123 6.75 3.16 2.65
CA TYR A 123 6.81 4.19 1.62
C TYR A 123 6.14 5.46 2.12
N LEU A 124 6.80 6.59 1.95
CA LEU A 124 6.22 7.88 2.31
C LEU A 124 5.08 8.24 1.35
N MET A 125 3.98 8.73 1.88
CA MET A 125 2.84 9.16 1.07
C MET A 125 3.10 10.51 0.42
N ARG A 126 3.89 11.35 1.07
CA ARG A 126 4.25 12.68 0.59
C ARG A 126 5.76 12.82 0.58
N GLN A 127 6.25 13.44 -0.46
CA GLN A 127 7.67 13.73 -0.59
C GLN A 127 7.89 15.18 -0.96
#